data_0dad81a7f66574161b1a857d570be99b
#
_entry.id   0dad81a7f66574161b1a857d570be99b
#
_cell.length_a   1.000
_cell.length_b   1.000
_cell.length_c   1.000
_cell.angle_alpha   90.00
_cell.angle_beta   90.00
_cell.angle_gamma   90.00
#
_symmetry.space_group_name_H-M   'P 1'
#
loop_
_entity.id
_entity.type
_entity.pdbx_description
1 polymer ?
#
loop_
_entity_poly.entity_id
_entity_poly.type
_entity_poly.pdbx_seq_one_letter_code
_entity_poly.pdbx_strand_id
1 'polypeptide(L)'
;MTSSSTRISRSEVLDLCETIHASGPLPVFGARVLGLFLCVRLTLTYLRHNPCQELLAEAYCVSQATVSRVISAYTPLIAQALQASVPTVEDLDPTARLIVDGTLLECWSWVGHPELYSGKHRTTGLNVQVACTLSGTLAWVSDPQDGRTHDTEALRRCGLLDVPATDLPDGTPPRHVGDKGYIGLGMITPRRKPANLPLHPDDKTYNTTVNQIRYKIERVIANTQDLEGPSHRLQKTTRHLPGNHHSHPRNHIHLHPMNKPHSPHSRKKYISPLFSTNTFRLI
;
A
#
# COMPACT_ATOMS: atom_id res chain seq x y z
N MET A 1 -23.41 -5.60 10.93
CA MET A 1 -23.19 -4.17 10.65
C MET A 1 -21.69 -3.89 10.68
N THR A 2 -21.13 -3.33 9.63
CA THR A 2 -19.72 -2.90 9.56
C THR A 2 -19.48 -1.66 10.42
N SER A 3 -18.38 -1.63 11.16
CA SER A 3 -17.99 -0.45 11.95
C SER A 3 -17.45 0.65 11.04
N SER A 4 -17.85 1.90 11.26
CA SER A 4 -17.29 3.06 10.54
C SER A 4 -15.80 3.26 10.83
N SER A 5 -15.31 2.83 12.00
CA SER A 5 -13.91 3.00 12.39
C SER A 5 -12.96 2.00 11.73
N THR A 6 -13.41 0.79 11.42
CA THR A 6 -12.57 -0.27 10.86
C THR A 6 -13.02 -0.73 9.47
N ARG A 7 -14.25 -0.40 9.06
CA ARG A 7 -14.97 -0.90 7.87
C ARG A 7 -15.13 -2.42 7.81
N ILE A 8 -14.82 -3.12 8.88
CA ILE A 8 -15.09 -4.53 9.05
C ILE A 8 -16.13 -4.74 10.15
N SER A 9 -16.80 -5.86 10.14
CA SER A 9 -17.83 -6.18 11.13
C SER A 9 -17.20 -6.54 12.47
N ARG A 10 -18.00 -6.49 13.53
CA ARG A 10 -17.54 -6.94 14.85
C ARG A 10 -17.16 -8.43 14.85
N SER A 11 -17.87 -9.27 14.09
CA SER A 11 -17.56 -10.70 13.96
C SER A 11 -16.19 -10.90 13.33
N GLU A 12 -15.87 -10.23 12.22
CA GLU A 12 -14.56 -10.32 11.57
C GLU A 12 -13.42 -9.88 12.50
N VAL A 13 -13.65 -8.86 13.35
CA VAL A 13 -12.64 -8.48 14.37
C VAL A 13 -12.48 -9.55 15.43
N LEU A 14 -13.57 -10.25 15.82
CA LEU A 14 -13.50 -11.34 16.76
C LEU A 14 -12.77 -12.55 16.17
N ASP A 15 -13.09 -12.94 14.93
CA ASP A 15 -12.42 -14.02 14.20
C ASP A 15 -10.90 -13.75 14.11
N LEU A 16 -10.53 -12.49 13.82
CA LEU A 16 -9.12 -12.05 13.83
C LEU A 16 -8.50 -12.17 15.22
N CYS A 17 -9.22 -11.79 16.28
CA CYS A 17 -8.75 -11.96 17.65
C CYS A 17 -8.53 -13.44 18.02
N GLU A 18 -9.41 -14.32 17.60
CA GLU A 18 -9.26 -15.77 17.80
C GLU A 18 -8.01 -16.29 17.09
N THR A 19 -7.81 -15.89 15.83
CA THR A 19 -6.62 -16.27 15.05
C THR A 19 -5.33 -15.78 15.71
N ILE A 20 -5.30 -14.52 16.18
CA ILE A 20 -4.15 -13.95 16.90
C ILE A 20 -3.90 -14.70 18.21
N HIS A 21 -4.97 -15.03 18.95
CA HIS A 21 -4.86 -15.74 20.23
C HIS A 21 -4.33 -17.17 20.04
N ALA A 22 -4.78 -17.85 18.98
CA ALA A 22 -4.31 -19.19 18.63
C ALA A 22 -2.84 -19.21 18.13
N SER A 23 -2.32 -18.08 17.62
CA SER A 23 -0.98 -18.00 17.06
C SER A 23 0.15 -17.89 18.08
N GLY A 24 -0.15 -17.66 19.37
CA GLY A 24 0.86 -17.60 20.43
C GLY A 24 0.57 -16.63 21.58
N PRO A 25 1.57 -16.38 22.43
CA PRO A 25 1.39 -15.53 23.61
C PRO A 25 1.13 -14.07 23.22
N LEU A 26 0.14 -13.47 23.88
CA LEU A 26 -0.23 -12.08 23.66
C LEU A 26 0.71 -11.10 24.38
N PRO A 27 0.94 -9.90 23.82
CA PRO A 27 1.69 -8.84 24.50
C PRO A 27 1.07 -8.50 25.86
N VAL A 28 1.89 -8.41 26.90
CA VAL A 28 1.41 -8.17 28.27
C VAL A 28 0.85 -6.75 28.47
N PHE A 29 1.40 -5.77 27.75
CA PHE A 29 0.95 -4.38 27.83
C PHE A 29 -0.20 -4.11 26.85
N GLY A 30 -1.09 -3.24 27.23
CA GLY A 30 -2.32 -2.94 26.47
C GLY A 30 -3.44 -3.94 26.78
N ALA A 31 -3.17 -5.23 26.74
CA ALA A 31 -4.15 -6.27 27.01
C ALA A 31 -4.76 -6.17 28.44
N ARG A 32 -4.02 -5.70 29.43
CA ARG A 32 -4.53 -5.50 30.80
C ARG A 32 -5.54 -4.37 30.91
N VAL A 33 -5.41 -3.31 30.11
CA VAL A 33 -6.26 -2.12 30.17
C VAL A 33 -7.38 -2.17 29.15
N LEU A 34 -7.06 -2.61 27.93
CA LEU A 34 -7.99 -2.59 26.79
C LEU A 34 -8.58 -3.98 26.47
N GLY A 35 -7.86 -5.07 26.79
CA GLY A 35 -8.17 -6.41 26.29
C GLY A 35 -7.83 -6.57 24.80
N LEU A 36 -7.80 -7.83 24.33
CA LEU A 36 -7.38 -8.17 22.96
C LEU A 36 -8.22 -7.46 21.89
N PHE A 37 -9.54 -7.51 22.03
CA PHE A 37 -10.47 -6.93 21.05
C PHE A 37 -10.25 -5.43 20.83
N LEU A 38 -10.09 -4.65 21.91
CA LEU A 38 -9.87 -3.21 21.77
C LEU A 38 -8.45 -2.90 21.27
N CYS A 39 -7.44 -3.69 21.60
CA CYS A 39 -6.09 -3.55 21.04
C CYS A 39 -6.09 -3.77 19.53
N VAL A 40 -6.73 -4.85 19.05
CA VAL A 40 -6.87 -5.14 17.63
C VAL A 40 -7.68 -4.04 16.93
N ARG A 41 -8.83 -3.66 17.49
CA ARG A 41 -9.68 -2.60 16.93
C ARG A 41 -8.96 -1.24 16.85
N LEU A 42 -8.23 -0.85 17.90
CA LEU A 42 -7.42 0.38 17.92
C LEU A 42 -6.38 0.35 16.80
N THR A 43 -5.65 -0.76 16.67
CA THR A 43 -4.62 -0.92 15.65
C THR A 43 -5.21 -0.87 14.25
N LEU A 44 -6.33 -1.56 14.00
CA LEU A 44 -7.05 -1.50 12.72
C LEU A 44 -7.55 -0.08 12.42
N THR A 45 -8.06 0.65 13.41
CA THR A 45 -8.48 2.05 13.24
C THR A 45 -7.30 2.93 12.87
N TYR A 46 -6.15 2.73 13.52
CA TYR A 46 -4.92 3.44 13.18
C TYR A 46 -4.46 3.14 11.76
N LEU A 47 -4.35 1.86 11.41
CA LEU A 47 -3.94 1.44 10.06
C LEU A 47 -4.88 1.95 8.98
N ARG A 48 -6.19 2.02 9.27
CA ARG A 48 -7.20 2.47 8.29
C ARG A 48 -7.24 3.97 8.07
N HIS A 49 -7.12 4.76 9.12
CA HIS A 49 -7.40 6.19 9.07
C HIS A 49 -6.19 7.05 9.40
N ASN A 50 -5.09 6.43 9.87
CA ASN A 50 -3.88 7.10 10.33
C ASN A 50 -4.17 8.36 11.20
N PRO A 51 -5.06 8.27 12.19
CA PRO A 51 -5.34 9.39 13.09
C PRO A 51 -4.12 9.64 13.96
N CYS A 52 -3.98 10.87 14.49
CA CYS A 52 -2.93 11.12 15.47
C CYS A 52 -3.16 10.24 16.72
N GLN A 53 -2.07 9.80 17.34
CA GLN A 53 -2.14 8.87 18.46
C GLN A 53 -2.80 9.49 19.70
N GLU A 54 -2.75 10.80 19.84
CA GLU A 54 -3.44 11.57 20.89
C GLU A 54 -4.96 11.41 20.79
N LEU A 55 -5.52 11.52 19.58
CA LEU A 55 -6.95 11.31 19.34
C LEU A 55 -7.39 9.88 19.68
N LEU A 56 -6.55 8.89 19.36
CA LEU A 56 -6.81 7.51 19.76
C LEU A 56 -6.73 7.33 21.28
N ALA A 57 -5.78 8.01 21.94
CA ALA A 57 -5.63 7.97 23.39
C ALA A 57 -6.90 8.50 24.09
N GLU A 58 -7.45 9.61 23.62
CA GLU A 58 -8.72 10.16 24.10
C GLU A 58 -9.88 9.19 23.83
N ALA A 59 -10.02 8.69 22.59
CA ALA A 59 -11.12 7.82 22.19
C ALA A 59 -11.16 6.48 22.94
N TYR A 60 -9.99 5.96 23.35
CA TYR A 60 -9.85 4.71 24.08
C TYR A 60 -9.56 4.90 25.59
N CYS A 61 -9.55 6.14 26.08
CA CYS A 61 -9.30 6.50 27.49
C CYS A 61 -7.98 5.91 28.03
N VAL A 62 -6.90 6.00 27.26
CA VAL A 62 -5.55 5.54 27.60
C VAL A 62 -4.52 6.62 27.31
N SER A 63 -3.26 6.45 27.75
CA SER A 63 -2.18 7.36 27.39
C SER A 63 -1.74 7.17 25.94
N GLN A 64 -1.23 8.24 25.29
CA GLN A 64 -0.61 8.17 23.96
C GLN A 64 0.52 7.12 23.90
N ALA A 65 1.31 7.00 24.97
CA ALA A 65 2.34 5.98 25.07
C ALA A 65 1.77 4.54 25.05
N THR A 66 0.57 4.33 25.61
CA THR A 66 -0.14 3.04 25.52
C THR A 66 -0.58 2.78 24.08
N VAL A 67 -1.15 3.77 23.39
CA VAL A 67 -1.53 3.67 21.96
C VAL A 67 -0.34 3.28 21.11
N SER A 68 0.79 3.98 21.26
CA SER A 68 2.02 3.69 20.51
C SER A 68 2.50 2.25 20.71
N ARG A 69 2.52 1.76 21.95
CA ARG A 69 2.93 0.38 22.27
C ARG A 69 1.94 -0.65 21.71
N VAL A 70 0.64 -0.38 21.79
CA VAL A 70 -0.40 -1.26 21.21
C VAL A 70 -0.23 -1.37 19.70
N ILE A 71 -0.12 -0.25 18.98
CA ILE A 71 0.08 -0.25 17.53
C ILE A 71 1.34 -1.04 17.17
N SER A 72 2.48 -0.77 17.83
CA SER A 72 3.75 -1.44 17.55
C SER A 72 3.70 -2.95 17.80
N ALA A 73 2.95 -3.39 18.81
CA ALA A 73 2.87 -4.80 19.18
C ALA A 73 1.84 -5.57 18.35
N TYR A 74 0.70 -4.97 18.04
CA TYR A 74 -0.40 -5.67 17.38
C TYR A 74 -0.36 -5.59 15.86
N THR A 75 0.31 -4.60 15.25
CA THR A 75 0.49 -4.56 13.80
C THR A 75 1.13 -5.83 13.23
N PRO A 76 2.27 -6.33 13.75
CA PRO A 76 2.85 -7.58 13.24
C PRO A 76 1.98 -8.81 13.51
N LEU A 77 1.24 -8.86 14.62
CA LEU A 77 0.34 -9.97 14.92
C LEU A 77 -0.85 -10.02 13.96
N ILE A 78 -1.43 -8.86 13.66
CA ILE A 78 -2.49 -8.73 12.65
C ILE A 78 -1.96 -9.16 11.28
N ALA A 79 -0.80 -8.66 10.86
CA ALA A 79 -0.19 -9.04 9.59
C ALA A 79 0.04 -10.55 9.49
N GLN A 80 0.56 -11.18 10.54
CA GLN A 80 0.77 -12.62 10.60
C GLN A 80 -0.55 -13.41 10.52
N ALA A 81 -1.57 -13.00 11.29
CA ALA A 81 -2.86 -13.67 11.32
C ALA A 81 -3.58 -13.61 9.96
N LEU A 82 -3.33 -12.54 9.18
CA LEU A 82 -3.95 -12.32 7.88
C LEU A 82 -3.15 -12.92 6.72
N GLN A 83 -1.92 -13.35 6.97
CA GLN A 83 -1.03 -13.84 5.92
C GLN A 83 -1.63 -14.96 5.07
N ALA A 84 -2.32 -15.92 5.70
CA ALA A 84 -2.98 -17.01 5.00
C ALA A 84 -4.19 -16.58 4.16
N SER A 85 -4.72 -15.38 4.37
CA SER A 85 -5.90 -14.85 3.66
C SER A 85 -5.55 -13.98 2.46
N VAL A 86 -4.26 -13.71 2.23
CA VAL A 86 -3.81 -12.91 1.08
C VAL A 86 -3.53 -13.83 -0.09
N PRO A 87 -4.15 -13.61 -1.26
CA PRO A 87 -3.82 -14.38 -2.44
C PRO A 87 -2.38 -14.17 -2.85
N THR A 88 -1.71 -15.26 -3.11
CA THR A 88 -0.48 -15.30 -3.88
C THR A 88 -0.80 -15.30 -5.39
N VAL A 89 0.21 -15.28 -6.23
CA VAL A 89 -0.01 -15.37 -7.70
C VAL A 89 -0.64 -16.72 -8.06
N GLU A 90 -0.27 -17.77 -7.34
CA GLU A 90 -0.73 -19.14 -7.54
C GLU A 90 -2.22 -19.34 -7.17
N ASP A 91 -2.76 -18.47 -6.32
CA ASP A 91 -4.17 -18.48 -5.92
C ASP A 91 -5.08 -17.77 -6.95
N LEU A 92 -4.51 -17.10 -7.92
CA LEU A 92 -5.28 -16.42 -8.97
C LEU A 92 -5.77 -17.43 -10.00
N ASP A 93 -6.97 -17.19 -10.54
CA ASP A 93 -7.45 -17.93 -11.71
C ASP A 93 -6.49 -17.68 -12.89
N PRO A 94 -5.77 -18.72 -13.36
CA PRO A 94 -4.77 -18.58 -14.42
C PRO A 94 -5.37 -18.12 -15.75
N THR A 95 -6.69 -18.25 -15.93
CA THR A 95 -7.40 -17.80 -17.14
C THR A 95 -7.95 -16.38 -17.02
N ALA A 96 -7.93 -15.80 -15.82
CA ALA A 96 -8.52 -14.49 -15.56
C ALA A 96 -7.72 -13.36 -16.22
N ARG A 97 -8.42 -12.46 -16.89
CA ARG A 97 -7.85 -11.18 -17.35
C ARG A 97 -7.95 -10.16 -16.24
N LEU A 98 -6.82 -9.60 -15.85
CA LEU A 98 -6.72 -8.59 -14.81
C LEU A 98 -6.32 -7.24 -15.40
N ILE A 99 -6.64 -6.17 -14.71
CA ILE A 99 -6.10 -4.84 -14.94
C ILE A 99 -4.95 -4.67 -13.95
N VAL A 100 -3.75 -4.32 -14.45
CA VAL A 100 -2.52 -4.22 -13.66
C VAL A 100 -1.96 -2.82 -13.75
N ASP A 101 -1.53 -2.27 -12.62
CA ASP A 101 -0.80 -0.99 -12.57
C ASP A 101 0.18 -0.98 -11.39
N GLY A 102 1.26 -0.21 -11.55
CA GLY A 102 2.25 0.01 -10.50
C GLY A 102 1.92 1.24 -9.67
N THR A 103 2.14 1.15 -8.38
CA THR A 103 2.04 2.30 -7.49
C THR A 103 3.22 2.38 -6.54
N LEU A 104 3.55 3.61 -6.11
CA LEU A 104 4.58 3.86 -5.11
C LEU A 104 3.92 4.08 -3.75
N LEU A 105 4.26 3.21 -2.80
CA LEU A 105 3.95 3.42 -1.39
C LEU A 105 5.02 4.34 -0.80
N GLU A 106 4.68 5.60 -0.62
CA GLU A 106 5.63 6.59 -0.17
C GLU A 106 6.04 6.35 1.28
N CYS A 107 7.33 6.47 1.56
CA CYS A 107 7.92 6.25 2.87
C CYS A 107 8.51 7.55 3.42
N TRP A 108 8.42 7.74 4.75
CA TRP A 108 9.04 8.88 5.43
C TRP A 108 10.54 8.66 5.56
N SER A 109 11.32 9.73 5.44
CA SER A 109 12.76 9.82 5.76
C SER A 109 13.57 8.49 5.74
N TRP A 110 14.07 8.13 4.57
CA TRP A 110 14.93 6.96 4.37
C TRP A 110 16.37 7.39 4.09
N VAL A 111 16.95 8.12 5.03
CA VAL A 111 18.38 8.49 4.96
C VAL A 111 19.22 7.21 4.96
N GLY A 112 20.06 7.06 3.94
CA GLY A 112 20.90 5.88 3.76
C GLY A 112 20.31 4.76 2.90
N HIS A 113 19.11 4.97 2.31
CA HIS A 113 18.44 4.01 1.42
C HIS A 113 18.16 4.62 0.03
N PRO A 114 19.18 4.87 -0.78
CA PRO A 114 19.02 5.48 -2.11
C PRO A 114 18.23 4.59 -3.08
N GLU A 115 18.17 3.28 -2.81
CA GLU A 115 17.39 2.31 -3.58
C GLU A 115 15.88 2.56 -3.53
N LEU A 116 15.40 3.23 -2.48
CA LEU A 116 13.99 3.55 -2.31
C LEU A 116 13.56 4.82 -3.05
N TYR A 117 14.51 5.60 -3.60
CA TYR A 117 14.18 6.83 -4.31
C TYR A 117 13.65 6.57 -5.71
N SER A 118 12.39 6.93 -5.95
CA SER A 118 11.76 6.87 -7.27
C SER A 118 11.99 8.16 -8.04
N GLY A 119 12.79 8.10 -9.12
CA GLY A 119 13.00 9.23 -10.01
C GLY A 119 11.73 9.68 -10.75
N LYS A 120 10.80 8.76 -11.02
CA LYS A 120 9.49 9.02 -11.63
C LYS A 120 8.60 9.87 -10.70
N HIS A 121 8.54 9.52 -9.43
CA HIS A 121 7.68 10.17 -8.43
C HIS A 121 8.41 11.27 -7.64
N ARG A 122 9.74 11.36 -7.76
CA ARG A 122 10.62 12.29 -7.03
C ARG A 122 10.46 12.22 -5.50
N THR A 123 10.22 11.03 -5.00
CA THR A 123 10.04 10.74 -3.58
C THR A 123 10.56 9.34 -3.27
N THR A 124 10.76 9.06 -1.98
CA THR A 124 11.15 7.72 -1.51
C THR A 124 9.93 6.86 -1.24
N GLY A 125 10.00 5.61 -1.61
CA GLY A 125 8.90 4.67 -1.39
C GLY A 125 9.24 3.26 -1.85
N LEU A 126 8.25 2.39 -1.75
CA LEU A 126 8.29 1.02 -2.23
C LEU A 126 7.37 0.87 -3.44
N ASN A 127 7.88 0.28 -4.52
CA ASN A 127 7.08 -0.03 -5.70
C ASN A 127 6.30 -1.32 -5.45
N VAL A 128 4.99 -1.28 -5.64
CA VAL A 128 4.13 -2.46 -5.63
C VAL A 128 3.28 -2.52 -6.90
N GLN A 129 3.06 -3.74 -7.40
CA GLN A 129 2.16 -3.99 -8.49
C GLN A 129 0.79 -4.37 -7.94
N VAL A 130 -0.26 -3.77 -8.46
CA VAL A 130 -1.64 -4.01 -8.05
C VAL A 130 -2.40 -4.60 -9.21
N ALA A 131 -3.16 -5.66 -8.98
CA ALA A 131 -4.05 -6.25 -9.96
C ALA A 131 -5.50 -6.23 -9.46
N CYS A 132 -6.42 -5.86 -10.33
CA CYS A 132 -7.84 -5.96 -10.09
C CYS A 132 -8.57 -6.69 -11.23
N THR A 133 -9.74 -7.22 -10.91
CA THR A 133 -10.64 -7.80 -11.91
C THR A 133 -11.16 -6.74 -12.88
N LEU A 134 -11.74 -7.17 -14.00
CA LEU A 134 -12.43 -6.26 -14.92
C LEU A 134 -13.66 -5.59 -14.29
N SER A 135 -14.17 -6.08 -13.17
CA SER A 135 -15.22 -5.40 -12.39
C SER A 135 -14.68 -4.31 -11.45
N GLY A 136 -13.37 -4.26 -11.21
CA GLY A 136 -12.73 -3.32 -10.30
C GLY A 136 -12.61 -3.83 -8.86
N THR A 137 -12.69 -5.14 -8.64
CA THR A 137 -12.41 -5.76 -7.35
C THR A 137 -10.90 -6.03 -7.24
N LEU A 138 -10.27 -5.63 -6.14
CA LEU A 138 -8.87 -5.94 -5.87
C LEU A 138 -8.70 -7.47 -5.88
N ALA A 139 -7.80 -7.96 -6.73
CA ALA A 139 -7.49 -9.39 -6.87
C ALA A 139 -6.16 -9.75 -6.21
N TRP A 140 -5.15 -8.89 -6.34
CA TRP A 140 -3.80 -9.19 -5.87
C TRP A 140 -2.94 -7.94 -5.74
N VAL A 141 -1.95 -8.00 -4.86
CA VAL A 141 -0.89 -7.01 -4.68
C VAL A 141 0.43 -7.73 -4.55
N SER A 142 1.46 -7.28 -5.27
CA SER A 142 2.79 -7.88 -5.21
C SER A 142 3.49 -7.62 -3.88
N ASP A 143 4.54 -8.39 -3.63
CA ASP A 143 5.53 -8.00 -2.64
C ASP A 143 6.17 -6.67 -3.03
N PRO A 144 6.50 -5.82 -2.02
CA PRO A 144 7.09 -4.52 -2.26
C PRO A 144 8.53 -4.66 -2.78
N GLN A 145 8.86 -3.81 -3.76
CA GLN A 145 10.19 -3.70 -4.33
C GLN A 145 10.76 -2.30 -4.11
N ASP A 146 12.06 -2.13 -4.37
CA ASP A 146 12.73 -0.84 -4.26
C ASP A 146 12.03 0.21 -5.15
N GLY A 147 11.79 1.41 -4.61
CA GLY A 147 11.08 2.47 -5.31
C GLY A 147 11.73 2.97 -6.60
N ARG A 148 13.04 2.73 -6.77
CA ARG A 148 13.74 2.98 -8.04
C ARG A 148 13.47 1.95 -9.12
N THR A 149 12.92 0.78 -8.78
CA THR A 149 12.61 -0.29 -9.73
C THR A 149 11.54 0.20 -10.70
N HIS A 150 11.80 0.03 -11.99
CA HIS A 150 10.84 0.40 -13.03
C HIS A 150 9.65 -0.56 -13.02
N ASP A 151 8.42 -0.06 -13.26
CA ASP A 151 7.18 -0.85 -13.18
C ASP A 151 7.23 -2.12 -14.04
N THR A 152 7.82 -2.08 -15.25
CA THR A 152 8.02 -3.25 -16.10
C THR A 152 8.90 -4.32 -15.47
N GLU A 153 9.95 -3.93 -14.80
CA GLU A 153 10.85 -4.84 -14.11
C GLU A 153 10.21 -5.37 -12.82
N ALA A 154 9.51 -4.52 -12.10
CA ALA A 154 8.74 -4.91 -10.94
C ALA A 154 7.68 -5.97 -11.30
N LEU A 155 6.96 -5.79 -12.41
CA LEU A 155 5.97 -6.75 -12.89
C LEU A 155 6.60 -8.09 -13.34
N ARG A 156 7.78 -8.07 -13.99
CA ARG A 156 8.47 -9.33 -14.32
C ARG A 156 8.87 -10.12 -13.09
N ARG A 157 9.38 -9.44 -12.05
CA ARG A 157 9.86 -10.08 -10.83
C ARG A 157 8.77 -10.65 -9.95
N CYS A 158 7.54 -10.17 -10.06
CA CYS A 158 6.45 -10.62 -9.20
C CYS A 158 5.78 -11.92 -9.67
N GLY A 159 6.16 -12.47 -10.82
CA GLY A 159 5.66 -13.75 -11.32
C GLY A 159 4.25 -13.74 -11.93
N LEU A 160 3.54 -12.60 -11.91
CA LEU A 160 2.15 -12.52 -12.40
C LEU A 160 1.99 -12.92 -13.89
N LEU A 161 3.05 -12.76 -14.67
CA LEU A 161 3.04 -13.09 -16.10
C LEU A 161 3.54 -14.52 -16.39
N ASP A 162 4.04 -15.24 -15.37
CA ASP A 162 4.70 -16.54 -15.51
C ASP A 162 3.71 -17.70 -15.31
N VAL A 163 2.55 -17.63 -15.99
CA VAL A 163 1.54 -18.70 -15.92
C VAL A 163 2.00 -19.90 -16.74
N PRO A 164 2.15 -21.10 -16.12
CA PRO A 164 2.53 -22.30 -16.85
C PRO A 164 1.49 -22.67 -17.92
N ALA A 165 1.94 -23.06 -19.10
CA ALA A 165 1.04 -23.47 -20.18
C ALA A 165 0.18 -24.68 -19.81
N THR A 166 0.63 -25.51 -18.86
CA THR A 166 -0.11 -26.66 -18.30
C THR A 166 -1.38 -26.27 -17.56
N ASP A 167 -1.43 -25.05 -17.03
CA ASP A 167 -2.54 -24.54 -16.21
C ASP A 167 -3.59 -23.82 -17.08
N LEU A 168 -3.37 -23.81 -18.40
CA LEU A 168 -4.23 -23.10 -19.36
C LEU A 168 -4.96 -24.08 -20.28
N PRO A 169 -6.27 -23.91 -20.49
CA PRO A 169 -7.06 -24.83 -21.33
C PRO A 169 -6.57 -24.94 -22.79
N ASP A 170 -6.03 -23.85 -23.34
CA ASP A 170 -5.52 -23.76 -24.70
C ASP A 170 -4.01 -23.44 -24.77
N GLY A 171 -3.31 -23.50 -23.63
CA GLY A 171 -1.89 -23.17 -23.52
C GLY A 171 -1.56 -21.69 -23.75
N THR A 172 -2.58 -20.82 -23.89
CA THR A 172 -2.38 -19.39 -24.18
C THR A 172 -2.63 -18.56 -22.93
N PRO A 173 -1.61 -17.84 -22.40
CA PRO A 173 -1.77 -17.02 -21.21
C PRO A 173 -2.73 -15.84 -21.46
N PRO A 174 -3.51 -15.45 -20.43
CA PRO A 174 -4.43 -14.33 -20.53
C PRO A 174 -3.64 -13.03 -20.72
N ARG A 175 -4.11 -12.19 -21.65
CA ARG A 175 -3.52 -10.86 -21.85
C ARG A 175 -4.12 -9.89 -20.84
N HIS A 176 -3.37 -9.54 -19.80
CA HIS A 176 -3.75 -8.51 -18.82
C HIS A 176 -3.79 -7.11 -19.46
N VAL A 177 -4.52 -6.21 -18.85
CA VAL A 177 -4.64 -4.81 -19.29
C VAL A 177 -3.70 -3.95 -18.45
N GLY A 178 -2.87 -3.12 -19.07
CA GLY A 178 -1.92 -2.25 -18.41
C GLY A 178 -1.74 -0.90 -19.08
N ASP A 179 -0.92 -0.06 -18.49
CA ASP A 179 -0.58 1.24 -19.05
C ASP A 179 0.48 1.13 -20.19
N LYS A 180 0.85 2.26 -20.78
CA LYS A 180 1.89 2.34 -21.83
C LYS A 180 3.28 1.92 -21.33
N GLY A 181 3.51 1.91 -20.02
CA GLY A 181 4.75 1.49 -19.41
C GLY A 181 5.02 -0.01 -19.61
N TYR A 182 3.96 -0.80 -19.74
CA TYR A 182 4.04 -2.27 -19.87
C TYR A 182 4.09 -2.77 -21.34
N ILE A 183 4.31 -1.88 -22.32
CA ILE A 183 4.49 -2.29 -23.72
C ILE A 183 5.70 -3.24 -23.82
N GLY A 184 5.50 -4.36 -24.50
CA GLY A 184 6.52 -5.42 -24.66
C GLY A 184 6.40 -6.58 -23.67
N LEU A 185 5.42 -6.54 -22.74
CA LEU A 185 5.12 -7.62 -21.80
C LEU A 185 3.91 -8.50 -22.22
N GLY A 186 3.53 -8.48 -23.51
CA GLY A 186 2.37 -9.26 -23.99
C GLY A 186 1.00 -8.73 -23.53
N MET A 187 0.95 -7.61 -22.83
CA MET A 187 -0.27 -7.04 -22.26
C MET A 187 -1.08 -6.23 -23.29
N ILE A 188 -2.35 -6.01 -23.00
CA ILE A 188 -3.21 -5.06 -23.69
C ILE A 188 -2.91 -3.66 -23.16
N THR A 189 -2.25 -2.85 -23.98
CA THR A 189 -1.80 -1.51 -23.58
C THR A 189 -2.25 -0.47 -24.60
N PRO A 190 -2.42 0.81 -24.22
CA PRO A 190 -2.64 1.89 -25.16
C PRO A 190 -1.49 1.99 -26.18
N ARG A 191 -1.82 2.20 -27.45
CA ARG A 191 -0.83 2.37 -28.53
C ARG A 191 -0.10 3.70 -28.38
N ARG A 192 1.22 3.67 -28.61
CA ARG A 192 2.04 4.88 -28.60
C ARG A 192 1.83 5.69 -29.87
N LYS A 193 1.84 7.02 -29.73
CA LYS A 193 1.90 7.93 -30.87
C LYS A 193 3.23 7.71 -31.59
N PRO A 194 3.21 7.54 -32.94
CA PRO A 194 4.43 7.50 -33.75
C PRO A 194 5.22 8.82 -33.64
N ALA A 195 6.54 8.74 -33.82
CA ALA A 195 7.37 9.93 -33.86
C ALA A 195 6.94 10.82 -35.04
N ASN A 196 6.75 12.11 -34.77
CA ASN A 196 6.42 13.15 -35.75
C ASN A 196 5.10 12.95 -36.55
N LEU A 197 4.26 11.99 -36.20
CA LEU A 197 2.96 11.77 -36.82
C LEU A 197 1.82 11.85 -35.79
N PRO A 198 0.62 12.29 -36.16
CA PRO A 198 -0.55 12.19 -35.29
C PRO A 198 -0.92 10.72 -35.02
N LEU A 199 -1.57 10.47 -33.89
CA LEU A 199 -2.13 9.14 -33.62
C LEU A 199 -3.29 8.88 -34.58
N HIS A 200 -3.31 7.68 -35.20
CA HIS A 200 -4.40 7.29 -36.10
C HIS A 200 -5.76 7.33 -35.38
N PRO A 201 -6.86 7.71 -36.06
CA PRO A 201 -8.21 7.76 -35.44
C PRO A 201 -8.61 6.43 -34.77
N ASP A 202 -8.34 5.29 -35.41
CA ASP A 202 -8.64 3.96 -34.85
C ASP A 202 -7.83 3.70 -33.56
N ASP A 203 -6.56 4.13 -33.53
CA ASP A 203 -5.73 4.03 -32.34
C ASP A 203 -6.22 4.93 -31.22
N LYS A 204 -6.81 6.10 -31.54
CA LYS A 204 -7.46 6.96 -30.54
C LYS A 204 -8.67 6.26 -29.93
N THR A 205 -9.53 5.67 -30.78
CA THR A 205 -10.71 4.91 -30.34
C THR A 205 -10.30 3.72 -29.47
N TYR A 206 -9.33 2.94 -29.94
CA TYR A 206 -8.75 1.83 -29.17
C TYR A 206 -8.21 2.29 -27.81
N ASN A 207 -7.38 3.35 -27.77
CA ASN A 207 -6.81 3.88 -26.56
C ASN A 207 -7.90 4.38 -25.57
N THR A 208 -8.96 4.99 -26.09
CA THR A 208 -10.11 5.40 -25.28
C THR A 208 -10.75 4.21 -24.59
N THR A 209 -11.01 3.13 -25.33
CA THR A 209 -11.59 1.89 -24.77
C THR A 209 -10.68 1.26 -23.71
N VAL A 210 -9.39 1.14 -24.00
CA VAL A 210 -8.41 0.61 -23.02
C VAL A 210 -8.36 1.47 -21.75
N ASN A 211 -8.35 2.80 -21.89
CA ASN A 211 -8.31 3.71 -20.73
C ASN A 211 -9.59 3.66 -19.90
N GLN A 212 -10.77 3.48 -20.54
CA GLN A 212 -12.03 3.27 -19.82
C GLN A 212 -12.02 2.02 -18.96
N ILE A 213 -11.40 0.94 -19.46
CA ILE A 213 -11.22 -0.29 -18.68
C ILE A 213 -10.24 -0.03 -17.51
N ARG A 214 -9.10 0.63 -17.79
CA ARG A 214 -8.06 0.94 -16.80
C ARG A 214 -8.52 1.87 -15.69
N TYR A 215 -9.47 2.74 -15.91
CA TYR A 215 -9.98 3.65 -14.88
C TYR A 215 -10.38 2.92 -13.57
N LYS A 216 -10.73 1.65 -13.65
CA LYS A 216 -11.10 0.84 -12.48
C LYS A 216 -9.91 0.59 -11.56
N ILE A 217 -8.71 0.34 -12.10
CA ILE A 217 -7.51 0.12 -11.27
C ILE A 217 -7.07 1.39 -10.56
N GLU A 218 -7.23 2.56 -11.18
CA GLU A 218 -6.91 3.85 -10.56
C GLU A 218 -7.75 4.08 -9.30
N ARG A 219 -9.03 3.68 -9.33
CA ARG A 219 -9.91 3.71 -8.15
C ARG A 219 -9.46 2.72 -7.07
N VAL A 220 -9.06 1.51 -7.46
CA VAL A 220 -8.55 0.51 -6.52
C VAL A 220 -7.28 1.02 -5.83
N ILE A 221 -6.33 1.57 -6.60
CA ILE A 221 -5.10 2.16 -6.09
C ILE A 221 -5.38 3.35 -5.18
N ALA A 222 -6.29 4.25 -5.57
CA ALA A 222 -6.67 5.38 -4.72
C ALA A 222 -7.24 4.91 -3.37
N ASN A 223 -8.07 3.87 -3.38
CA ASN A 223 -8.60 3.27 -2.15
C ASN A 223 -7.50 2.65 -1.29
N THR A 224 -6.46 2.07 -1.88
CA THR A 224 -5.31 1.53 -1.13
C THR A 224 -4.39 2.64 -0.61
N GLN A 225 -4.19 3.71 -1.36
CA GLN A 225 -3.39 4.88 -0.96
C GLN A 225 -4.08 5.76 0.09
N ASP A 226 -5.40 5.79 0.14
CA ASP A 226 -6.15 6.49 1.21
C ASP A 226 -5.85 5.90 2.61
N LEU A 227 -5.24 4.73 2.67
CA LEU A 227 -4.73 4.11 3.91
C LEU A 227 -3.43 4.76 4.41
N GLU A 228 -2.72 5.53 3.59
CA GLU A 228 -1.46 6.19 3.97
C GLU A 228 -1.66 7.47 4.80
N GLY A 229 -2.92 7.94 4.98
CA GLY A 229 -3.29 9.01 5.91
C GLY A 229 -3.14 10.45 5.38
N PRO A 230 -3.79 11.43 6.07
CA PRO A 230 -3.92 12.81 5.63
C PRO A 230 -2.63 13.65 5.63
N SER A 231 -1.58 13.21 6.33
CA SER A 231 -0.28 13.91 6.36
C SER A 231 0.35 14.06 4.97
N HIS A 232 0.05 13.16 4.06
CA HIS A 232 0.56 13.17 2.69
C HIS A 232 -0.16 14.20 1.80
N ARG A 233 -1.46 14.42 2.00
CA ARG A 233 -2.25 15.40 1.22
C ARG A 233 -1.83 16.84 1.53
N LEU A 234 -1.48 17.14 2.78
CA LEU A 234 -1.02 18.47 3.19
C LEU A 234 0.32 18.86 2.55
N GLN A 235 1.24 17.93 2.33
CA GLN A 235 2.51 18.22 1.66
C GLN A 235 2.37 18.43 0.13
N LYS A 236 1.42 17.78 -0.53
CA LYS A 236 1.15 18.01 -1.97
C LYS A 236 0.53 19.39 -2.21
N THR A 237 -0.32 19.88 -1.31
CA THR A 237 -0.99 21.18 -1.43
C THR A 237 -0.03 22.36 -1.23
N THR A 238 0.99 22.21 -0.35
CA THR A 238 1.98 23.27 -0.08
C THR A 238 3.02 23.45 -1.20
N ARG A 239 3.20 22.46 -2.10
CA ARG A 239 4.14 22.57 -3.22
C ARG A 239 3.61 23.33 -4.43
N HIS A 240 2.34 23.72 -4.47
CA HIS A 240 1.71 24.44 -5.59
C HIS A 240 1.32 25.89 -5.28
N LEU A 241 1.81 26.48 -4.20
CA LEU A 241 1.67 27.92 -3.99
C LEU A 241 2.83 28.66 -4.68
N PRO A 242 2.55 29.58 -5.63
CA PRO A 242 3.57 30.42 -6.24
C PRO A 242 4.19 31.31 -5.17
N GLY A 243 5.53 31.33 -5.13
CA GLY A 243 6.28 32.12 -4.15
C GLY A 243 6.00 33.59 -4.29
N ASN A 244 5.45 34.20 -3.24
CA ASN A 244 5.58 35.63 -3.01
C ASN A 244 6.72 35.86 -2.01
N HIS A 245 7.76 36.49 -2.49
CA HIS A 245 8.82 37.04 -1.67
C HIS A 245 8.25 38.08 -0.74
N HIS A 246 8.37 37.93 0.57
CA HIS A 246 8.60 39.05 1.51
C HIS A 246 9.18 38.49 2.84
N SER A 247 10.32 39.06 3.15
CA SER A 247 11.11 39.23 4.39
C SER A 247 10.54 38.77 5.74
N HIS A 248 11.46 38.08 6.44
CA HIS A 248 11.60 37.73 7.88
C HIS A 248 10.86 38.54 8.94
N PRO A 249 10.56 37.90 10.10
CA PRO A 249 11.52 37.96 11.20
C PRO A 249 11.79 36.60 11.89
N ARG A 250 13.01 36.55 12.44
CA ARG A 250 13.56 35.43 13.24
C ARG A 250 12.82 35.31 14.57
N ASN A 251 12.34 34.07 14.86
CA ASN A 251 12.11 33.66 16.24
C ASN A 251 12.94 32.42 16.54
N HIS A 252 13.90 32.58 17.43
CA HIS A 252 14.70 31.51 18.03
C HIS A 252 13.83 30.64 18.92
N ILE A 253 13.66 29.39 18.55
CA ILE A 253 13.19 28.33 19.47
C ILE A 253 14.39 27.44 19.77
N HIS A 254 14.83 27.47 21.02
CA HIS A 254 15.84 26.56 21.58
C HIS A 254 15.29 25.13 21.55
N LEU A 255 15.87 24.26 20.73
CA LEU A 255 15.69 22.82 20.79
C LEU A 255 16.82 22.20 21.60
N HIS A 256 16.49 21.60 22.73
CA HIS A 256 17.42 20.73 23.47
C HIS A 256 17.84 19.53 22.63
N PRO A 257 19.11 19.09 22.70
CA PRO A 257 19.58 17.93 21.94
C PRO A 257 19.03 16.64 22.51
N MET A 258 18.19 15.96 21.76
CA MET A 258 17.80 14.58 22.04
C MET A 258 18.86 13.60 21.61
N ASN A 259 19.15 12.64 22.44
CA ASN A 259 20.19 11.61 22.40
C ASN A 259 20.33 10.89 21.05
N LYS A 260 21.57 10.53 20.72
CA LYS A 260 22.01 9.78 19.53
C LYS A 260 21.22 8.49 19.33
N PRO A 261 20.81 8.17 18.10
CA PRO A 261 20.09 6.93 17.81
C PRO A 261 21.01 5.72 17.80
N HIS A 262 20.51 4.62 18.35
CA HIS A 262 21.11 3.29 18.30
C HIS A 262 21.27 2.77 16.85
N SER A 263 22.19 1.85 16.67
CA SER A 263 22.77 1.32 15.45
C SER A 263 21.78 0.91 14.34
N PRO A 264 22.21 0.91 13.06
CA PRO A 264 21.37 0.66 11.88
C PRO A 264 20.71 -0.72 11.81
N HIS A 265 21.17 -1.69 12.60
CA HIS A 265 20.67 -3.07 12.52
C HIS A 265 19.30 -3.31 13.17
N SER A 266 18.88 -2.46 14.12
CA SER A 266 17.58 -2.64 14.78
C SER A 266 16.39 -2.15 13.95
N ARG A 267 16.61 -1.25 12.99
CA ARG A 267 15.54 -0.65 12.17
C ARG A 267 15.01 -1.55 11.05
N LYS A 268 15.82 -2.51 10.57
CA LYS A 268 15.32 -3.47 9.54
C LYS A 268 14.19 -4.40 10.03
N LYS A 269 14.11 -4.65 11.34
CA LYS A 269 13.08 -5.52 11.93
C LYS A 269 11.67 -4.91 11.96
N TYR A 270 11.54 -3.58 11.92
CA TYR A 270 10.24 -2.90 12.03
C TYR A 270 9.55 -2.61 10.69
N ILE A 271 10.26 -2.79 9.57
CA ILE A 271 9.77 -2.42 8.24
C ILE A 271 9.14 -3.62 7.53
N SER A 272 9.69 -4.81 7.74
CA SER A 272 9.23 -6.03 7.08
C SER A 272 7.75 -6.40 7.36
N PRO A 273 7.19 -6.24 8.59
CA PRO A 273 5.80 -6.56 8.84
C PRO A 273 4.79 -5.51 8.37
N LEU A 274 5.19 -4.23 8.25
CA LEU A 274 4.28 -3.14 7.87
C LEU A 274 3.94 -3.13 6.37
N PHE A 275 4.79 -3.75 5.55
CA PHE A 275 4.69 -3.73 4.10
C PHE A 275 4.57 -5.13 3.49
N SER A 276 4.31 -6.17 4.29
CA SER A 276 3.88 -7.42 3.70
C SER A 276 2.52 -7.18 3.03
N THR A 277 2.33 -7.76 1.86
CA THR A 277 1.11 -7.70 1.04
C THR A 277 -0.19 -7.90 1.83
N ASN A 278 -0.07 -8.43 3.02
CA ASN A 278 -1.11 -8.86 3.94
C ASN A 278 -1.83 -7.71 4.63
N THR A 279 -1.19 -6.55 4.82
CA THR A 279 -1.81 -5.40 5.49
C THR A 279 -2.80 -4.67 4.60
N PHE A 280 -2.65 -4.78 3.27
CA PHE A 280 -3.47 -4.03 2.31
C PHE A 280 -4.89 -4.57 2.08
N ARG A 281 -5.20 -5.80 2.48
CA ARG A 281 -6.48 -6.44 2.14
C ARG A 281 -7.59 -6.25 3.16
N LEU A 282 -7.24 -5.92 4.39
CA LEU A 282 -8.18 -5.81 5.51
C LEU A 282 -8.45 -4.38 5.94
N ILE A 283 -7.73 -3.46 5.40
CA ILE A 283 -7.95 -2.06 5.62
C ILE A 283 -8.54 -1.44 4.37
#